data_fb9fd5d98ec10a2b1b9b7941266a5033
#
_entry.id   fb9fd5d98ec10a2b1b9b7941266a5033
#
_cell.length_a   1.000
_cell.length_b   1.000
_cell.length_c   1.000
_cell.angle_alpha   90.00
_cell.angle_beta   90.00
_cell.angle_gamma   90.00
#
_symmetry.space_group_name_H-M   'P 1'
#
loop_
_entity.id
_entity.type
_entity.pdbx_description
1 polymer ?
#
loop_
_entity_poly.entity_id
_entity_poly.type
_entity_poly.pdbx_seq_one_letter_code
_entity_poly.pdbx_strand_id
1 'polypeptide(L)'
;MKLSCLSSATRPGDKAYNEDALLLNGAFCGIFDGATGLTNSAPVMSNYPSDAAWFVEESKQYLELHLQDTSQTIQQLCQKAMAVCRSRWKGAISVDAIPSAGFAAVRQNGTVLECFCLGDVSLSVRLLSGAFLYFPEQE
;
A
#
# COMPACT_ATOMS: atom_id res chain seq x y z
N MET A 1 -13.58 6.25 18.53
CA MET A 1 -13.31 4.86 18.05
C MET A 1 -11.83 4.77 17.67
N LYS A 2 -11.22 3.67 17.94
CA LYS A 2 -9.80 3.43 17.66
C LYS A 2 -9.69 2.10 16.93
N LEU A 3 -8.90 2.05 15.85
CA LEU A 3 -8.59 0.80 15.16
C LEU A 3 -7.61 -0.02 15.99
N SER A 4 -7.81 -1.32 16.03
CA SER A 4 -6.86 -2.25 16.65
C SER A 4 -6.62 -3.44 15.70
N CYS A 5 -5.36 -3.86 15.61
CA CYS A 5 -4.99 -5.04 14.86
C CYS A 5 -5.15 -6.28 15.73
N LEU A 6 -5.99 -7.23 15.32
CA LEU A 6 -6.16 -8.51 16.02
C LEU A 6 -5.10 -9.52 15.60
N SER A 7 -4.74 -9.54 14.32
CA SER A 7 -3.65 -10.36 13.82
C SER A 7 -3.14 -9.81 12.49
N SER A 8 -1.86 -10.04 12.21
CA SER A 8 -1.26 -9.71 10.92
C SER A 8 -0.18 -10.73 10.58
N ALA A 9 0.01 -10.99 9.29
CA ALA A 9 1.08 -11.85 8.81
C ALA A 9 1.54 -11.40 7.43
N THR A 10 2.84 -11.46 7.19
CA THR A 10 3.45 -11.25 5.88
C THR A 10 4.68 -12.14 5.74
N ARG A 11 4.94 -12.62 4.52
CA ARG A 11 6.11 -13.44 4.22
C ARG A 11 6.49 -13.31 2.74
N PRO A 12 7.76 -13.56 2.38
CA PRO A 12 8.23 -13.35 1.01
C PRO A 12 7.73 -14.38 -0.03
N GLY A 13 6.97 -15.40 0.37
CA GLY A 13 6.62 -16.50 -0.54
C GLY A 13 7.87 -17.29 -0.96
N ASP A 14 8.08 -17.46 -2.25
CA ASP A 14 9.24 -18.18 -2.81
C ASP A 14 10.47 -17.28 -3.04
N LYS A 15 10.36 -15.98 -2.77
CA LYS A 15 11.45 -15.01 -2.92
C LYS A 15 12.36 -15.00 -1.69
N ALA A 16 13.60 -14.58 -1.88
CA ALA A 16 14.56 -14.42 -0.79
C ALA A 16 14.27 -13.19 0.10
N TYR A 17 13.38 -12.30 -0.32
CA TYR A 17 13.04 -11.06 0.37
C TYR A 17 11.55 -10.76 0.20
N ASN A 18 11.01 -9.96 1.11
CA ASN A 18 9.61 -9.56 1.08
C ASN A 18 9.45 -8.21 0.35
N GLU A 19 8.57 -8.19 -0.65
CA GLU A 19 8.20 -6.98 -1.39
C GLU A 19 6.89 -6.36 -0.87
N ASP A 20 6.27 -6.98 0.13
CA ASP A 20 5.03 -6.55 0.74
C ASP A 20 5.31 -5.76 2.02
N ALA A 21 4.35 -4.96 2.44
CA ALA A 21 4.44 -4.24 3.70
C ALA A 21 3.08 -4.07 4.38
N LEU A 22 3.14 -3.85 5.68
CA LEU A 22 1.98 -3.57 6.51
C LEU A 22 2.05 -2.14 7.05
N LEU A 23 0.90 -1.45 7.06
CA LEU A 23 0.67 -0.19 7.76
C LEU A 23 -0.24 -0.50 8.95
N LEU A 24 0.29 -0.35 10.16
CA LEU A 24 -0.46 -0.64 11.39
C LEU A 24 -0.34 0.52 12.36
N ASN A 25 -1.47 1.19 12.60
CA ASN A 25 -1.56 2.33 13.53
C ASN A 25 -2.97 2.34 14.15
N GLY A 26 -3.17 3.05 15.25
CA GLY A 26 -4.48 3.18 15.89
C GLY A 26 -5.53 3.98 15.09
N ALA A 27 -5.11 4.75 14.09
CA ALA A 27 -5.98 5.57 13.26
C ALA A 27 -6.19 5.01 11.84
N PHE A 28 -5.27 4.17 11.38
CA PHE A 28 -5.33 3.55 10.06
C PHE A 28 -4.63 2.19 10.04
N CYS A 29 -4.98 1.37 9.08
CA CYS A 29 -4.22 0.17 8.74
C CYS A 29 -4.28 -0.06 7.22
N GLY A 30 -3.29 -0.79 6.72
CA GLY A 30 -3.22 -1.08 5.29
C GLY A 30 -2.19 -2.14 4.96
N ILE A 31 -2.23 -2.58 3.71
CA ILE A 31 -1.31 -3.55 3.14
C ILE A 31 -0.81 -3.08 1.78
N PHE A 32 0.44 -3.41 1.48
CA PHE A 32 1.03 -3.32 0.14
C PHE A 32 1.38 -4.71 -0.36
N ASP A 33 1.11 -4.96 -1.63
CA ASP A 33 1.56 -6.11 -2.40
C ASP A 33 2.43 -5.61 -3.56
N GLY A 34 3.74 -5.71 -3.41
CA GLY A 34 4.71 -5.13 -4.33
C GLY A 34 5.09 -6.07 -5.47
N ALA A 35 5.30 -5.51 -6.66
CA ALA A 35 5.77 -6.22 -7.83
C ALA A 35 6.87 -5.44 -8.56
N THR A 36 8.03 -6.06 -8.72
CA THR A 36 9.16 -5.51 -9.49
C THR A 36 8.85 -5.54 -11.00
N GLY A 37 9.34 -4.53 -11.71
CA GLY A 37 9.25 -4.46 -13.17
C GLY A 37 9.94 -5.63 -13.87
N LEU A 38 9.51 -5.96 -15.08
CA LEU A 38 9.89 -7.17 -15.80
C LEU A 38 11.23 -7.06 -16.52
N THR A 39 11.72 -5.85 -16.80
CA THR A 39 12.88 -5.62 -17.68
C THR A 39 14.21 -5.45 -16.95
N ASN A 40 14.19 -5.20 -15.64
CA ASN A 40 15.40 -4.99 -14.87
C ASN A 40 15.92 -6.32 -14.32
N SER A 41 17.14 -6.72 -14.71
CA SER A 41 17.80 -7.93 -14.22
C SER A 41 18.40 -7.75 -12.81
N ALA A 42 18.59 -6.52 -12.37
CA ALA A 42 19.07 -6.14 -11.06
C ALA A 42 18.32 -4.90 -10.56
N PRO A 43 18.25 -4.65 -9.24
CA PRO A 43 17.62 -3.45 -8.70
C PRO A 43 18.28 -2.17 -9.24
N VAL A 44 17.46 -1.24 -9.71
CA VAL A 44 17.89 0.11 -10.11
C VAL A 44 18.14 0.96 -8.87
N MET A 45 17.31 0.80 -7.85
CA MET A 45 17.43 1.53 -6.61
C MET A 45 18.39 0.81 -5.66
N SER A 46 19.58 1.38 -5.48
CA SER A 46 20.58 0.84 -4.56
C SER A 46 20.10 0.79 -3.11
N ASN A 47 20.66 -0.09 -2.31
CA ASN A 47 20.32 -0.36 -0.90
C ASN A 47 18.98 -1.05 -0.64
N TYR A 48 18.32 -1.53 -1.67
CA TYR A 48 17.09 -2.33 -1.54
C TYR A 48 17.26 -3.67 -2.26
N PRO A 49 16.64 -4.75 -1.76
CA PRO A 49 16.74 -6.06 -2.39
C PRO A 49 16.03 -6.12 -3.74
N SER A 50 15.02 -5.26 -3.97
CA SER A 50 14.33 -5.11 -5.24
C SER A 50 13.76 -3.71 -5.38
N ASP A 51 13.40 -3.33 -6.62
CA ASP A 51 12.76 -2.05 -6.90
C ASP A 51 11.36 -1.97 -6.29
N ALA A 52 10.63 -3.08 -6.21
CA ALA A 52 9.34 -3.13 -5.53
C ALA A 52 9.50 -2.92 -4.01
N ALA A 53 10.49 -3.52 -3.39
CA ALA A 53 10.78 -3.30 -1.97
C ALA A 53 11.08 -1.82 -1.69
N TRP A 54 11.86 -1.17 -2.58
CA TRP A 54 12.08 0.26 -2.51
C TRP A 54 10.78 1.06 -2.62
N PHE A 55 9.99 0.79 -3.65
CA PHE A 55 8.74 1.51 -3.93
C PHE A 55 7.74 1.39 -2.79
N VAL A 56 7.57 0.19 -2.26
CA VAL A 56 6.68 -0.09 -1.13
C VAL A 56 7.17 0.62 0.14
N GLU A 57 8.48 0.59 0.44
CA GLU A 57 9.04 1.24 1.63
C GLU A 57 8.91 2.76 1.56
N GLU A 58 9.25 3.38 0.42
CA GLU A 58 9.08 4.83 0.22
C GLU A 58 7.62 5.26 0.34
N SER A 59 6.72 4.50 -0.27
CA SER A 59 5.28 4.76 -0.19
C SER A 59 4.74 4.62 1.23
N LYS A 60 5.18 3.58 1.94
CA LYS A 60 4.82 3.32 3.34
C LYS A 60 5.27 4.47 4.24
N GLN A 61 6.52 4.90 4.13
CA GLN A 61 7.06 6.01 4.93
C GLN A 61 6.25 7.29 4.72
N TYR A 62 5.92 7.62 3.47
CA TYR A 62 5.10 8.78 3.17
C TYR A 62 3.71 8.67 3.80
N LEU A 63 3.03 7.54 3.62
CA LEU A 63 1.67 7.33 4.11
C LEU A 63 1.61 7.25 5.64
N GLU A 64 2.60 6.69 6.30
CA GLU A 64 2.69 6.69 7.77
C GLU A 64 2.71 8.11 8.34
N LEU A 65 3.37 9.04 7.66
CA LEU A 65 3.45 10.44 8.09
C LEU A 65 2.18 11.23 7.79
N HIS A 66 1.39 10.86 6.78
CA HIS A 66 0.33 11.70 6.25
C HIS A 66 -1.09 11.13 6.37
N LEU A 67 -1.27 9.82 6.58
CA LEU A 67 -2.61 9.22 6.64
C LEU A 67 -3.47 9.73 7.79
N GLN A 68 -2.89 10.29 8.84
CA GLN A 68 -3.64 10.93 9.93
C GLN A 68 -4.24 12.28 9.52
N ASP A 69 -3.74 12.91 8.47
CA ASP A 69 -4.30 14.14 7.92
C ASP A 69 -5.56 13.84 7.12
N THR A 70 -6.70 13.95 7.77
CA THR A 70 -8.02 13.68 7.17
C THR A 70 -8.54 14.79 6.27
N SER A 71 -7.81 15.90 6.11
CA SER A 71 -8.13 16.96 5.13
C SER A 71 -7.93 16.50 3.69
N GLN A 72 -7.17 15.41 3.47
CA GLN A 72 -6.91 14.81 2.17
C GLN A 72 -7.49 13.39 2.14
N THR A 73 -8.00 12.96 0.98
CA THR A 73 -8.46 11.59 0.78
C THR A 73 -7.28 10.62 0.74
N ILE A 74 -7.52 9.33 1.03
CA ILE A 74 -6.48 8.29 0.88
C ILE A 74 -5.94 8.30 -0.56
N GLN A 75 -6.82 8.45 -1.57
CA GLN A 75 -6.40 8.54 -2.97
C GLN A 75 -5.45 9.71 -3.24
N GLN A 76 -5.74 10.91 -2.71
CA GLN A 76 -4.87 12.07 -2.86
C GLN A 76 -3.49 11.84 -2.22
N LEU A 77 -3.47 11.21 -1.04
CA LEU A 77 -2.22 10.87 -0.36
C LEU A 77 -1.41 9.81 -1.13
N CYS A 78 -2.07 8.82 -1.72
CA CYS A 78 -1.42 7.85 -2.60
C CYS A 78 -0.81 8.53 -3.84
N GLN A 79 -1.52 9.46 -4.47
CA GLN A 79 -1.01 10.23 -5.61
C GLN A 79 0.24 11.04 -5.24
N LYS A 80 0.27 11.63 -4.05
CA LYS A 80 1.44 12.37 -3.54
C LYS A 80 2.61 11.43 -3.23
N ALA A 81 2.35 10.27 -2.63
CA ALA A 81 3.37 9.26 -2.40
C ALA A 81 3.99 8.79 -3.73
N MET A 82 3.17 8.54 -4.75
CA MET A 82 3.64 8.18 -6.09
C MET A 82 4.47 9.29 -6.75
N ALA A 83 4.10 10.56 -6.57
CA ALA A 83 4.87 11.69 -7.07
C ALA A 83 6.26 11.77 -6.42
N VAL A 84 6.36 11.51 -5.12
CA VAL A 84 7.65 11.42 -4.41
C VAL A 84 8.50 10.28 -4.97
N CYS A 85 7.92 9.09 -5.11
CA CYS A 85 8.63 7.94 -5.68
C CYS A 85 9.10 8.22 -7.11
N ARG A 86 8.26 8.80 -7.95
CA ARG A 86 8.62 9.17 -9.33
C ARG A 86 9.80 10.14 -9.37
N SER A 87 9.83 11.12 -8.48
CA SER A 87 10.93 12.09 -8.42
C SER A 87 12.27 11.46 -8.02
N ARG A 88 12.26 10.33 -7.32
CA ARG A 88 13.44 9.60 -6.85
C ARG A 88 13.85 8.43 -7.74
N TRP A 89 12.96 7.99 -8.62
CA TRP A 89 13.22 6.86 -9.51
C TRP A 89 14.36 7.15 -10.50
N LYS A 90 15.32 6.24 -10.57
CA LYS A 90 16.53 6.38 -11.41
C LYS A 90 16.52 5.50 -12.66
N GLY A 91 15.51 4.65 -12.81
CA GLY A 91 15.40 3.74 -13.94
C GLY A 91 14.62 4.31 -15.11
N ALA A 92 14.43 3.48 -16.14
CA ALA A 92 13.60 3.83 -17.30
C ALA A 92 12.15 4.06 -16.89
N ILE A 93 11.51 5.06 -17.49
CA ILE A 93 10.08 5.35 -17.29
C ILE A 93 9.29 4.58 -18.34
N SER A 94 9.06 3.31 -18.11
CA SER A 94 8.20 2.45 -18.91
C SER A 94 7.41 1.51 -18.01
N VAL A 95 6.25 1.07 -18.47
CA VAL A 95 5.38 0.15 -17.72
C VAL A 95 6.13 -1.13 -17.33
N ASP A 96 7.01 -1.63 -18.18
CA ASP A 96 7.75 -2.86 -17.95
C ASP A 96 8.95 -2.70 -17.01
N ALA A 97 9.43 -1.47 -16.79
CA ALA A 97 10.61 -1.19 -15.98
C ALA A 97 10.29 -0.70 -14.57
N ILE A 98 9.22 0.06 -14.40
CA ILE A 98 8.84 0.63 -13.11
C ILE A 98 8.27 -0.43 -12.17
N PRO A 99 8.56 -0.36 -10.88
CA PRO A 99 7.87 -1.19 -9.90
C PRO A 99 6.42 -0.75 -9.71
N SER A 100 5.59 -1.63 -9.21
CA SER A 100 4.19 -1.37 -8.89
C SER A 100 3.81 -1.98 -7.54
N ALA A 101 2.64 -1.62 -7.03
CA ALA A 101 2.10 -2.27 -5.85
C ALA A 101 0.56 -2.20 -5.86
N GLY A 102 -0.07 -3.27 -5.44
CA GLY A 102 -1.44 -3.24 -4.94
C GLY A 102 -1.45 -2.60 -3.55
N PHE A 103 -2.51 -1.89 -3.21
CA PHE A 103 -2.65 -1.23 -1.92
C PHE A 103 -4.10 -1.24 -1.45
N ALA A 104 -4.31 -1.65 -0.20
CA ALA A 104 -5.58 -1.50 0.48
C ALA A 104 -5.37 -0.83 1.83
N ALA A 105 -6.24 0.09 2.18
CA ALA A 105 -6.19 0.79 3.46
C ALA A 105 -7.57 1.11 4.01
N VAL A 106 -7.62 1.17 5.33
CA VAL A 106 -8.77 1.62 6.10
C VAL A 106 -8.30 2.73 7.03
N ARG A 107 -9.03 3.82 7.07
CA ARG A 107 -8.74 4.96 7.92
C ARG A 107 -10.01 5.44 8.62
N GLN A 108 -9.89 5.74 9.90
CA GLN A 108 -10.94 6.42 10.64
C GLN A 108 -10.89 7.93 10.37
N ASN A 109 -12.03 8.50 9.98
CA ASN A 109 -12.22 9.92 9.79
C ASN A 109 -13.49 10.35 10.54
N GLY A 110 -13.33 10.82 11.78
CA GLY A 110 -14.45 11.11 12.66
C GLY A 110 -15.29 9.87 12.95
N THR A 111 -16.55 9.88 12.53
CA THR A 111 -17.49 8.77 12.65
C THR A 111 -17.54 7.88 11.39
N VAL A 112 -16.74 8.20 10.38
CA VAL A 112 -16.72 7.49 9.09
C VAL A 112 -15.47 6.62 9.01
N LEU A 113 -15.61 5.44 8.44
CA LEU A 113 -14.52 4.57 8.05
C LEU A 113 -14.29 4.73 6.55
N GLU A 114 -13.14 5.31 6.18
CA GLU A 114 -12.72 5.36 4.78
C GLU A 114 -12.04 4.06 4.40
N CYS A 115 -12.46 3.46 3.29
CA CYS A 115 -11.87 2.26 2.72
C CYS A 115 -11.34 2.56 1.32
N PHE A 116 -10.15 2.07 1.01
CA PHE A 116 -9.49 2.29 -0.28
C PHE A 116 -8.82 1.01 -0.75
N CYS A 117 -9.02 0.65 -2.01
CA CYS A 117 -8.34 -0.47 -2.67
C CYS A 117 -7.84 -0.05 -4.04
N LEU A 118 -6.63 -0.48 -4.40
CA LEU A 118 -6.01 -0.26 -5.69
C LEU A 118 -5.20 -1.50 -6.08
N GLY A 119 -5.39 -2.00 -7.30
CA GLY A 119 -4.70 -3.20 -7.79
C GLY A 119 -5.41 -4.50 -7.38
N ASP A 120 -4.64 -5.57 -7.22
CA ASP A 120 -5.12 -6.93 -6.98
C ASP A 120 -5.21 -7.32 -5.49
N VAL A 121 -5.33 -6.34 -4.64
CA VAL A 121 -5.63 -6.50 -3.22
C VAL A 121 -7.13 -6.35 -2.95
N SER A 122 -7.60 -6.93 -1.87
CA SER A 122 -9.01 -6.84 -1.47
C SER A 122 -9.17 -6.48 0.00
N LEU A 123 -10.30 -5.87 0.31
CA LEU A 123 -10.72 -5.51 1.65
C LEU A 123 -12.13 -6.00 1.89
N SER A 124 -12.35 -6.64 3.01
CA SER A 124 -13.70 -6.98 3.48
C SER A 124 -13.96 -6.33 4.84
N VAL A 125 -15.16 -5.80 5.00
CA VAL A 125 -15.60 -5.18 6.26
C VAL A 125 -16.86 -5.91 6.73
N ARG A 126 -16.83 -6.44 7.94
CA ARG A 126 -17.99 -7.01 8.59
C ARG A 126 -18.65 -5.97 9.47
N LEU A 127 -19.92 -5.71 9.23
CA LEU A 127 -20.74 -4.83 10.04
C LEU A 127 -21.26 -5.56 11.29
N LEU A 128 -21.67 -4.80 12.30
CA LEU A 128 -22.30 -5.36 13.51
C LEU A 128 -23.61 -6.12 13.21
N SER A 129 -24.30 -5.76 12.12
CA SER A 129 -25.45 -6.50 11.61
C SER A 129 -25.13 -7.91 11.11
N GLY A 130 -23.84 -8.24 10.93
CA GLY A 130 -23.37 -9.47 10.29
C GLY A 130 -23.19 -9.37 8.78
N ALA A 131 -23.60 -8.26 8.16
CA ALA A 131 -23.38 -8.04 6.73
C ALA A 131 -21.90 -7.77 6.45
N PHE A 132 -21.46 -8.10 5.22
CA PHE A 132 -20.11 -7.85 4.72
C PHE A 132 -20.15 -6.84 3.58
N LEU A 133 -19.17 -5.94 3.58
CA LEU A 133 -18.83 -5.08 2.46
C LEU A 133 -17.50 -5.57 1.86
N TYR A 134 -17.41 -5.62 0.54
CA TYR A 134 -16.22 -6.06 -0.19
C TYR A 134 -15.71 -4.94 -1.08
N PHE A 135 -14.40 -4.76 -1.09
CA PHE A 135 -13.70 -3.78 -1.92
C PHE A 135 -12.53 -4.46 -2.66
N PRO A 136 -12.36 -4.25 -3.98
CA PRO A 136 -13.32 -3.56 -4.86
C PRO A 136 -14.67 -4.29 -4.90
N GLU A 137 -15.71 -3.57 -5.30
CA GLU A 137 -17.02 -4.19 -5.49
C GLU A 137 -16.90 -5.33 -6.51
N GLN A 138 -17.46 -6.49 -6.18
CA GLN A 138 -17.51 -7.62 -7.10
C GLN A 138 -18.65 -7.35 -8.10
N GLU A 139 -18.31 -7.31 -9.39
CA GLU A 139 -19.30 -7.26 -10.47
C GLU A 139 -20.09 -8.56 -10.56
#